data_22e79bd9fd37a843f03ef230bd6572e5
#
_entry.id   22e79bd9fd37a843f03ef230bd6572e5
#
_cell.length_a   1.000
_cell.length_b   1.000
_cell.length_c   1.000
_cell.angle_alpha   90.00
_cell.angle_beta   90.00
_cell.angle_gamma   90.00
#
_symmetry.space_group_name_H-M   'P 1'
#
loop_
_entity.id
_entity.type
_entity.pdbx_description
1 polymer ?
#
loop_
_entity_poly.entity_id
_entity_poly.type
_entity_poly.pdbx_seq_one_letter_code
_entity_poly.pdbx_strand_id
1 'polypeptide(L)'
;MFLEAAIALLALLLALLCRPWRMLGSRAGPGGMQDPVLSPLLTPLLAVLVLLPWVWALPELHKMPLQLHWSGAPLVLLLIGWPLAVPVLIATSAIAYALAPALGLQDALGMAVWQGLVPATLAMLWGAAVRRWCWHNIFVFIFLRGFLGTVLCVFVASLLGQWAGHVLPNVNDELSRMARWLMAWSDGVTTGMLTAVFVVFRPHWVATWSDAIYLQPPGNPES
;
A
#
# COMPACT_ATOMS: atom_id res chain seq x y z
N MET A 1 -21.85 -2.63 2.75
CA MET A 1 -21.91 -1.17 2.97
C MET A 1 -21.61 -0.75 4.41
N PHE A 2 -22.41 -1.14 5.42
CA PHE A 2 -22.11 -0.74 6.82
C PHE A 2 -20.78 -1.27 7.35
N LEU A 3 -20.42 -2.51 7.05
CA LEU A 3 -19.15 -3.11 7.46
C LEU A 3 -17.96 -2.34 6.88
N GLU A 4 -17.99 -2.03 5.61
CA GLU A 4 -16.91 -1.33 4.90
C GLU A 4 -16.75 0.09 5.41
N ALA A 5 -17.87 0.82 5.60
CA ALA A 5 -17.85 2.14 6.17
C ALA A 5 -17.28 2.12 7.61
N ALA A 6 -17.66 1.13 8.42
CA ALA A 6 -17.13 0.98 9.78
C ALA A 6 -15.61 0.68 9.78
N ILE A 7 -15.14 -0.21 8.91
CA ILE A 7 -13.70 -0.52 8.77
C ILE A 7 -12.94 0.73 8.31
N ALA A 8 -13.43 1.44 7.29
CA ALA A 8 -12.78 2.64 6.77
C ALA A 8 -12.72 3.75 7.84
N LEU A 9 -13.81 3.96 8.58
CA LEU A 9 -13.86 4.94 9.64
C LEU A 9 -12.94 4.59 10.80
N LEU A 10 -12.93 3.33 11.23
CA LEU A 10 -12.03 2.84 12.29
C LEU A 10 -10.56 3.01 11.89
N ALA A 11 -10.21 2.58 10.68
CA ALA A 11 -8.84 2.72 10.16
C ALA A 11 -8.43 4.21 10.08
N LEU A 12 -9.34 5.07 9.62
CA LEU A 12 -9.09 6.52 9.54
C LEU A 12 -8.89 7.13 10.92
N LEU A 13 -9.73 6.79 11.90
CA LEU A 13 -9.58 7.28 13.28
C LEU A 13 -8.24 6.84 13.88
N LEU A 14 -7.87 5.57 13.72
CA LEU A 14 -6.58 5.06 14.19
C LEU A 14 -5.41 5.76 13.49
N ALA A 15 -5.49 5.99 12.19
CA ALA A 15 -4.46 6.69 11.45
C ALA A 15 -4.32 8.16 11.90
N LEU A 16 -5.44 8.86 12.15
CA LEU A 16 -5.43 10.24 12.65
C LEU A 16 -4.87 10.33 14.08
N LEU A 17 -5.14 9.35 14.95
CA LEU A 17 -4.53 9.26 16.28
C LEU A 17 -2.99 9.18 16.22
N CYS A 18 -2.44 8.55 15.18
CA CYS A 18 -1.00 8.49 14.94
C CYS A 18 -0.41 9.83 14.44
N ARG A 19 -1.24 10.88 14.25
CA ARG A 19 -0.85 12.23 13.82
C ARG A 19 -0.01 12.22 12.54
N PRO A 20 -0.56 11.77 11.39
CA PRO A 20 0.18 11.57 10.13
C PRO A 20 0.84 12.86 9.62
N TRP A 21 0.29 14.05 9.93
CA TRP A 21 0.88 15.34 9.55
C TRP A 21 2.28 15.57 10.13
N ARG A 22 2.65 14.92 11.24
CA ARG A 22 4.01 15.00 11.78
C ARG A 22 5.06 14.36 10.89
N MET A 23 4.66 13.41 10.06
CA MET A 23 5.55 12.77 9.08
C MET A 23 5.83 13.69 7.87
N LEU A 24 4.93 14.65 7.60
CA LEU A 24 5.08 15.65 6.54
C LEU A 24 5.81 16.92 7.03
N GLY A 25 5.99 17.05 8.36
CA GLY A 25 6.71 18.17 8.95
C GLY A 25 8.18 18.15 8.54
N SER A 26 8.70 19.32 8.16
CA SER A 26 10.11 19.56 7.87
C SER A 26 10.97 19.18 9.07
N ARG A 27 11.94 18.26 8.92
CA ARG A 27 13.01 18.10 9.89
C ARG A 27 13.96 19.28 9.73
N ALA A 28 14.10 20.10 10.77
CA ALA A 28 15.16 21.09 10.83
C ALA A 28 16.50 20.36 10.71
N GLY A 29 17.25 20.67 9.64
CA GLY A 29 18.62 20.19 9.47
C GLY A 29 19.53 20.75 10.56
N PRO A 30 20.68 20.12 10.88
CA PRO A 30 21.60 20.52 11.94
C PRO A 30 22.34 21.85 11.69
N GLY A 31 21.86 22.71 10.81
CA GLY A 31 22.49 23.98 10.42
C GLY A 31 21.65 25.23 10.57
N GLY A 32 20.47 25.20 11.18
CA GLY A 32 19.69 26.42 11.49
C GLY A 32 19.16 27.23 10.29
N MET A 33 19.47 26.88 9.05
CA MET A 33 18.86 27.44 7.87
C MET A 33 17.56 26.70 7.61
N GLN A 34 16.46 27.37 7.86
CA GLN A 34 15.10 26.93 7.48
C GLN A 34 14.93 27.15 5.96
N ASP A 35 15.60 26.35 5.16
CA ASP A 35 15.09 26.15 3.81
C ASP A 35 13.80 25.35 3.97
N PRO A 36 12.69 25.77 3.34
CA PRO A 36 11.44 25.04 3.35
C PRO A 36 11.61 23.79 2.47
N VAL A 37 12.45 22.85 2.90
CA VAL A 37 12.63 21.57 2.24
C VAL A 37 11.34 20.79 2.50
N LEU A 38 10.46 20.80 1.50
CA LEU A 38 9.28 19.96 1.44
C LEU A 38 9.69 18.54 1.85
N SER A 39 8.92 17.94 2.76
CA SER A 39 9.19 16.57 3.20
C SER A 39 9.44 15.66 2.00
N PRO A 40 10.49 14.83 1.98
CA PRO A 40 10.78 13.92 0.87
C PRO A 40 9.62 12.96 0.58
N LEU A 41 8.69 12.78 1.54
CA LEU A 41 7.49 11.96 1.40
C LEU A 41 6.38 12.65 0.58
N LEU A 42 6.46 13.97 0.37
CA LEU A 42 5.43 14.69 -0.39
C LEU A 42 5.39 14.24 -1.86
N THR A 43 6.56 14.03 -2.46
CA THR A 43 6.67 13.58 -3.86
C THR A 43 6.00 12.21 -4.08
N PRO A 44 6.33 11.14 -3.33
CA PRO A 44 5.64 9.86 -3.51
C PRO A 44 4.16 9.94 -3.13
N LEU A 45 3.77 10.75 -2.15
CA LEU A 45 2.37 10.96 -1.78
C LEU A 45 1.57 11.56 -2.93
N LEU A 46 2.06 12.64 -3.56
CA LEU A 46 1.41 13.25 -4.71
C LEU A 46 1.39 12.32 -5.92
N ALA A 47 2.47 11.59 -6.17
CA ALA A 47 2.50 10.61 -7.25
C ALA A 47 1.42 9.53 -7.07
N VAL A 48 1.24 9.01 -5.85
CA VAL A 48 0.18 8.05 -5.53
C VAL A 48 -1.21 8.66 -5.77
N LEU A 49 -1.47 9.86 -5.26
CA LEU A 49 -2.78 10.51 -5.40
C LEU A 49 -3.14 10.86 -6.86
N VAL A 50 -2.13 11.05 -7.71
CA VAL A 50 -2.36 11.33 -9.14
C VAL A 50 -2.50 10.03 -9.94
N LEU A 51 -1.64 9.05 -9.72
CA LEU A 51 -1.57 7.86 -10.59
C LEU A 51 -2.54 6.74 -10.17
N LEU A 52 -2.64 6.47 -8.86
CA LEU A 52 -3.40 5.31 -8.37
C LEU A 52 -4.91 5.40 -8.63
N PRO A 53 -5.57 6.57 -8.53
CA PRO A 53 -7.00 6.68 -8.86
C PRO A 53 -7.33 6.32 -10.30
N TRP A 54 -6.45 6.66 -11.25
CA TRP A 54 -6.63 6.27 -12.64
C TRP A 54 -6.55 4.77 -12.83
N VAL A 55 -5.59 4.12 -12.17
CA VAL A 55 -5.44 2.67 -12.23
C VAL A 55 -6.67 1.97 -11.64
N TRP A 56 -7.24 2.50 -10.56
CA TRP A 56 -8.43 1.93 -9.93
C TRP A 56 -9.71 2.18 -10.74
N ALA A 57 -9.81 3.31 -11.46
CA ALA A 57 -10.94 3.63 -12.32
C ALA A 57 -10.89 2.91 -13.70
N LEU A 58 -9.71 2.45 -14.13
CA LEU A 58 -9.46 1.89 -15.46
C LEU A 58 -10.38 0.73 -15.85
N PRO A 59 -10.64 -0.28 -14.99
CA PRO A 59 -11.53 -1.41 -15.33
C PRO A 59 -12.94 -0.97 -15.67
N GLU A 60 -13.48 0.01 -14.95
CA GLU A 60 -14.83 0.55 -15.19
C GLU A 60 -14.88 1.45 -16.42
N LEU A 61 -13.85 2.27 -16.63
CA LEU A 61 -13.76 3.16 -17.79
C LEU A 61 -13.71 2.38 -19.12
N HIS A 62 -13.08 1.21 -19.13
CA HIS A 62 -12.93 0.40 -20.35
C HIS A 62 -13.87 -0.81 -20.41
N LYS A 63 -14.81 -0.95 -19.45
CA LYS A 63 -15.77 -2.08 -19.37
C LYS A 63 -15.08 -3.43 -19.58
N MET A 64 -13.95 -3.65 -18.91
CA MET A 64 -13.18 -4.87 -19.07
C MET A 64 -13.99 -6.07 -18.60
N PRO A 65 -14.06 -7.16 -19.39
CA PRO A 65 -14.85 -8.34 -19.02
C PRO A 65 -14.29 -9.07 -17.80
N LEU A 66 -12.99 -8.95 -17.55
CA LEU A 66 -12.33 -9.38 -16.33
C LEU A 66 -11.82 -8.14 -15.60
N GLN A 67 -12.40 -7.84 -14.45
CA GLN A 67 -11.98 -6.71 -13.62
C GLN A 67 -10.63 -7.04 -12.95
N LEU A 68 -9.55 -6.81 -13.69
CA LEU A 68 -8.19 -6.94 -13.20
C LEU A 68 -7.88 -5.70 -12.35
N HIS A 69 -7.96 -5.86 -11.03
CA HIS A 69 -7.64 -4.80 -10.09
C HIS A 69 -6.21 -4.93 -9.58
N TRP A 70 -5.37 -3.96 -9.90
CA TRP A 70 -4.09 -3.77 -9.24
C TRP A 70 -4.30 -2.97 -7.95
N SER A 71 -3.95 -3.55 -6.79
CA SER A 71 -4.15 -2.90 -5.51
C SER A 71 -3.19 -1.72 -5.31
N GLY A 72 -1.89 -1.94 -5.48
CA GLY A 72 -0.85 -0.95 -5.19
C GLY A 72 -0.74 -0.53 -3.72
N ALA A 73 -1.68 -0.93 -2.86
CA ALA A 73 -1.74 -0.51 -1.46
C ALA A 73 -0.51 -0.90 -0.64
N PRO A 74 0.09 -2.10 -0.79
CA PRO A 74 1.35 -2.43 -0.12
C PRO A 74 2.51 -1.53 -0.55
N LEU A 75 2.58 -1.13 -1.82
CA LEU A 75 3.58 -0.17 -2.29
C LEU A 75 3.39 1.20 -1.61
N VAL A 76 2.15 1.68 -1.58
CA VAL A 76 1.80 2.94 -0.89
C VAL A 76 2.23 2.90 0.57
N LEU A 77 1.96 1.79 1.26
CA LEU A 77 2.42 1.57 2.64
C LEU A 77 3.95 1.67 2.77
N LEU A 78 4.69 1.04 1.87
CA LEU A 78 6.16 1.06 1.91
C LEU A 78 6.72 2.47 1.69
N LEU A 79 6.11 3.24 0.79
CA LEU A 79 6.53 4.59 0.43
C LEU A 79 6.23 5.63 1.52
N ILE A 80 4.99 5.68 2.01
CA ILE A 80 4.55 6.79 2.88
C ILE A 80 4.23 6.36 4.32
N GLY A 81 4.27 5.04 4.61
CA GLY A 81 3.95 4.50 5.92
C GLY A 81 2.44 4.41 6.19
N TRP A 82 2.04 3.56 7.14
CA TRP A 82 0.64 3.23 7.39
C TRP A 82 -0.24 4.45 7.78
N PRO A 83 0.19 5.39 8.66
CA PRO A 83 -0.66 6.51 9.07
C PRO A 83 -1.02 7.46 7.92
N LEU A 84 -0.14 7.63 6.94
CA LEU A 84 -0.40 8.42 5.73
C LEU A 84 -1.07 7.60 4.64
N ALA A 85 -0.79 6.29 4.54
CA ALA A 85 -1.37 5.42 3.55
C ALA A 85 -2.89 5.32 3.67
N VAL A 86 -3.43 5.25 4.90
CA VAL A 86 -4.88 5.13 5.15
C VAL A 86 -5.68 6.29 4.53
N PRO A 87 -5.45 7.56 4.90
CA PRO A 87 -6.20 8.67 4.30
C PRO A 87 -5.95 8.80 2.78
N VAL A 88 -4.74 8.50 2.30
CA VAL A 88 -4.41 8.53 0.88
C VAL A 88 -5.19 7.48 0.09
N LEU A 89 -5.30 6.25 0.58
CA LEU A 89 -6.05 5.19 -0.08
C LEU A 89 -7.56 5.47 -0.10
N ILE A 90 -8.10 6.05 0.97
CA ILE A 90 -9.51 6.52 0.99
C ILE A 90 -9.72 7.63 -0.03
N ALA A 91 -8.81 8.61 -0.08
CA ALA A 91 -8.87 9.70 -1.06
C ALA A 91 -8.73 9.15 -2.50
N THR A 92 -7.86 8.17 -2.72
CA THR A 92 -7.70 7.48 -4.02
C THR A 92 -9.02 6.87 -4.49
N SER A 93 -9.72 6.16 -3.62
CA SER A 93 -11.02 5.57 -3.94
C SER A 93 -12.08 6.63 -4.22
N ALA A 94 -12.11 7.73 -3.44
CA ALA A 94 -13.02 8.83 -3.68
C ALA A 94 -12.77 9.54 -5.02
N ILE A 95 -11.49 9.72 -5.40
CA ILE A 95 -11.12 10.27 -6.70
C ILE A 95 -11.49 9.30 -7.83
N ALA A 96 -11.23 7.99 -7.66
CA ALA A 96 -11.62 6.97 -8.64
C ALA A 96 -13.14 6.96 -8.88
N TYR A 97 -13.93 7.08 -7.81
CA TYR A 97 -15.39 7.25 -7.89
C TYR A 97 -15.79 8.50 -8.70
N ALA A 98 -15.11 9.62 -8.51
CA ALA A 98 -15.37 10.85 -9.27
C ALA A 98 -14.96 10.74 -10.75
N LEU A 99 -13.91 9.97 -11.07
CA LEU A 99 -13.44 9.74 -12.43
C LEU A 99 -14.31 8.76 -13.22
N ALA A 100 -14.90 7.77 -12.53
CA ALA A 100 -15.75 6.75 -13.15
C ALA A 100 -17.17 6.80 -12.55
N PRO A 101 -18.08 7.64 -13.10
CA PRO A 101 -19.44 7.79 -12.58
C PRO A 101 -20.28 6.50 -12.62
N ALA A 102 -19.87 5.51 -13.40
CA ALA A 102 -20.50 4.18 -13.43
C ALA A 102 -20.24 3.37 -12.16
N LEU A 103 -19.21 3.73 -11.39
CA LEU A 103 -18.87 3.11 -10.12
C LEU A 103 -19.92 3.49 -9.08
N GLY A 104 -20.54 2.50 -8.43
CA GLY A 104 -21.44 2.76 -7.31
C GLY A 104 -20.67 3.21 -6.06
N LEU A 105 -21.31 3.99 -5.18
CA LEU A 105 -20.71 4.36 -3.90
C LEU A 105 -20.30 3.13 -3.06
N GLN A 106 -21.09 2.05 -3.14
CA GLN A 106 -20.81 0.79 -2.47
C GLN A 106 -19.54 0.14 -3.01
N ASP A 107 -19.36 0.16 -4.32
CA ASP A 107 -18.18 -0.39 -5.00
C ASP A 107 -16.93 0.41 -4.64
N ALA A 108 -17.04 1.74 -4.62
CA ALA A 108 -15.95 2.62 -4.19
C ALA A 108 -15.53 2.35 -2.73
N LEU A 109 -16.49 2.18 -1.81
CA LEU A 109 -16.20 1.79 -0.43
C LEU A 109 -15.56 0.39 -0.35
N GLY A 110 -16.05 -0.56 -1.13
CA GLY A 110 -15.46 -1.88 -1.26
C GLY A 110 -14.01 -1.81 -1.73
N MET A 111 -13.73 -1.01 -2.76
CA MET A 111 -12.36 -0.78 -3.26
C MET A 111 -11.48 -0.16 -2.18
N ALA A 112 -11.94 0.89 -1.50
CA ALA A 112 -11.18 1.51 -0.41
C ALA A 112 -10.76 0.49 0.65
N VAL A 113 -11.67 -0.40 1.04
CA VAL A 113 -11.42 -1.36 2.13
C VAL A 113 -10.66 -2.59 1.63
N TRP A 114 -11.20 -3.32 0.67
CA TRP A 114 -10.67 -4.64 0.29
C TRP A 114 -9.46 -4.56 -0.63
N GLN A 115 -9.35 -3.52 -1.44
CA GLN A 115 -8.23 -3.30 -2.34
C GLN A 115 -7.18 -2.35 -1.74
N GLY A 116 -7.59 -1.47 -0.82
CA GLY A 116 -6.73 -0.47 -0.18
C GLY A 116 -6.33 -0.82 1.26
N LEU A 117 -7.25 -0.60 2.20
CA LEU A 117 -6.95 -0.59 3.64
C LEU A 117 -6.54 -1.96 4.19
N VAL A 118 -7.26 -3.02 3.81
CA VAL A 118 -6.98 -4.38 4.32
C VAL A 118 -5.60 -4.86 3.87
N PRO A 119 -5.24 -4.86 2.56
CA PRO A 119 -3.90 -5.29 2.16
C PRO A 119 -2.78 -4.40 2.72
N ALA A 120 -2.98 -3.08 2.85
CA ALA A 120 -2.01 -2.19 3.48
C ALA A 120 -1.80 -2.53 4.97
N THR A 121 -2.89 -2.81 5.70
CA THR A 121 -2.82 -3.17 7.13
C THR A 121 -2.15 -4.53 7.32
N LEU A 122 -2.50 -5.52 6.50
CA LEU A 122 -1.85 -6.82 6.51
C LEU A 122 -0.36 -6.70 6.19
N ALA A 123 0.01 -5.90 5.20
CA ALA A 123 1.40 -5.66 4.83
C ALA A 123 2.18 -4.92 5.94
N MET A 124 1.53 -4.04 6.72
CA MET A 124 2.12 -3.43 7.91
C MET A 124 2.42 -4.49 8.97
N LEU A 125 1.46 -5.35 9.28
CA LEU A 125 1.61 -6.43 10.26
C LEU A 125 2.69 -7.44 9.81
N TRP A 126 2.65 -7.84 8.55
CA TRP A 126 3.69 -8.69 7.95
C TRP A 126 5.07 -8.05 8.05
N GLY A 127 5.18 -6.77 7.70
CA GLY A 127 6.43 -6.03 7.82
C GLY A 127 6.95 -5.92 9.26
N ALA A 128 6.06 -5.85 10.26
CA ALA A 128 6.43 -5.89 11.67
C ALA A 128 6.93 -7.28 12.08
N ALA A 129 6.27 -8.34 11.62
CA ALA A 129 6.69 -9.73 11.84
C ALA A 129 8.06 -10.02 11.21
N VAL A 130 8.27 -9.63 9.96
CA VAL A 130 9.55 -9.80 9.27
C VAL A 130 10.68 -9.09 10.01
N ARG A 131 10.45 -7.86 10.50
CA ARG A 131 11.44 -7.13 11.30
C ARG A 131 11.78 -7.81 12.62
N ARG A 132 10.83 -8.54 13.21
CA ARG A 132 11.05 -9.23 14.50
C ARG A 132 11.80 -10.55 14.34
N TRP A 133 11.58 -11.28 13.24
CA TRP A 133 12.04 -12.66 13.09
C TRP A 133 13.12 -12.85 12.04
N CYS A 134 13.28 -11.93 11.09
CA CYS A 134 14.25 -12.06 10.02
C CYS A 134 15.45 -11.12 10.19
N TRP A 135 16.57 -11.50 9.60
CA TRP A 135 17.78 -10.68 9.57
C TRP A 135 17.53 -9.39 8.78
N HIS A 136 18.12 -8.29 9.27
CA HIS A 136 17.99 -6.97 8.68
C HIS A 136 18.94 -6.85 7.48
N ASN A 137 18.47 -7.26 6.30
CA ASN A 137 19.22 -7.22 5.05
C ASN A 137 18.35 -6.59 3.94
N ILE A 138 18.99 -5.91 3.01
CA ILE A 138 18.33 -5.29 1.84
C ILE A 138 17.52 -6.32 1.03
N PHE A 139 18.06 -7.52 0.84
CA PHE A 139 17.38 -8.60 0.13
C PHE A 139 16.10 -9.04 0.84
N VAL A 140 16.16 -9.19 2.17
CA VAL A 140 14.99 -9.54 3.00
C VAL A 140 13.93 -8.45 2.91
N PHE A 141 14.33 -7.17 2.92
CA PHE A 141 13.40 -6.07 2.77
C PHE A 141 12.67 -6.10 1.42
N ILE A 142 13.42 -6.20 0.32
CA ILE A 142 12.83 -6.18 -1.03
C ILE A 142 12.02 -7.45 -1.28
N PHE A 143 12.56 -8.62 -0.97
CA PHE A 143 11.94 -9.90 -1.31
C PHE A 143 10.80 -10.27 -0.34
N LEU A 144 11.06 -10.25 0.99
CA LEU A 144 10.03 -10.65 1.95
C LEU A 144 8.96 -9.58 2.18
N ARG A 145 9.32 -8.30 2.16
CA ARG A 145 8.34 -7.23 2.40
C ARG A 145 7.75 -6.69 1.11
N GLY A 146 8.60 -6.39 0.12
CA GLY A 146 8.16 -5.80 -1.14
C GLY A 146 7.45 -6.80 -2.04
N PHE A 147 7.99 -8.01 -2.22
CA PHE A 147 7.46 -9.00 -3.15
C PHE A 147 6.54 -10.01 -2.46
N LEU A 148 7.09 -10.95 -1.69
CA LEU A 148 6.33 -12.06 -1.12
C LEU A 148 5.24 -11.60 -0.14
N GLY A 149 5.56 -10.60 0.69
CA GLY A 149 4.59 -10.00 1.61
C GLY A 149 3.42 -9.38 0.88
N THR A 150 3.67 -8.70 -0.25
CA THR A 150 2.60 -8.14 -1.09
C THR A 150 1.72 -9.24 -1.66
N VAL A 151 2.30 -10.30 -2.27
CA VAL A 151 1.54 -11.44 -2.80
C VAL A 151 0.61 -12.02 -1.73
N LEU A 152 1.15 -12.34 -0.56
CA LEU A 152 0.37 -12.94 0.53
C LEU A 152 -0.72 -12.01 1.05
N CYS A 153 -0.38 -10.75 1.32
CA CYS A 153 -1.32 -9.78 1.90
C CYS A 153 -2.46 -9.43 0.93
N VAL A 154 -2.16 -9.23 -0.35
CA VAL A 154 -3.19 -8.95 -1.37
C VAL A 154 -4.07 -10.17 -1.60
N PHE A 155 -3.48 -11.38 -1.67
CA PHE A 155 -4.26 -12.59 -1.82
C PHE A 155 -5.21 -12.83 -0.63
N VAL A 156 -4.70 -12.73 0.60
CA VAL A 156 -5.54 -12.87 1.81
C VAL A 156 -6.63 -11.81 1.85
N ALA A 157 -6.30 -10.54 1.55
CA ALA A 157 -7.28 -9.46 1.50
C ALA A 157 -8.38 -9.73 0.47
N SER A 158 -8.00 -10.25 -0.71
CA SER A 158 -8.95 -10.58 -1.76
C SER A 158 -9.88 -11.74 -1.39
N LEU A 159 -9.39 -12.74 -0.63
CA LEU A 159 -10.21 -13.83 -0.10
C LEU A 159 -11.18 -13.34 0.98
N LEU A 160 -10.72 -12.46 1.87
CA LEU A 160 -11.59 -11.83 2.88
C LEU A 160 -12.68 -10.99 2.22
N GLY A 161 -12.34 -10.25 1.15
CA GLY A 161 -13.32 -9.52 0.34
C GLY A 161 -14.36 -10.44 -0.30
N GLN A 162 -13.95 -11.61 -0.81
CA GLN A 162 -14.87 -12.61 -1.34
C GLN A 162 -15.84 -13.11 -0.27
N TRP A 163 -15.37 -13.39 0.94
CA TRP A 163 -16.24 -13.78 2.05
C TRP A 163 -17.21 -12.67 2.48
N ALA A 164 -16.81 -11.41 2.32
CA ALA A 164 -17.66 -10.25 2.55
C ALA A 164 -18.69 -9.97 1.44
N GLY A 165 -18.72 -10.81 0.39
CA GLY A 165 -19.70 -10.72 -0.71
C GLY A 165 -19.19 -10.05 -1.98
N HIS A 166 -17.92 -9.65 -2.05
CA HIS A 166 -17.30 -9.12 -3.27
C HIS A 166 -16.87 -10.24 -4.21
N VAL A 167 -17.85 -10.85 -4.88
CA VAL A 167 -17.65 -11.96 -5.83
C VAL A 167 -17.37 -11.41 -7.22
N LEU A 168 -16.44 -12.03 -7.95
CA LEU A 168 -16.22 -11.71 -9.36
C LEU A 168 -17.44 -12.16 -10.19
N PRO A 169 -18.07 -11.27 -10.97
CA PRO A 169 -19.24 -11.63 -11.76
C PRO A 169 -18.87 -12.66 -12.84
N ASN A 170 -19.78 -13.60 -13.08
CA ASN A 170 -19.69 -14.63 -14.15
C ASN A 170 -18.50 -15.60 -14.06
N VAL A 171 -17.94 -15.81 -12.88
CA VAL A 171 -16.77 -16.68 -12.69
C VAL A 171 -17.06 -17.69 -11.57
N ASN A 172 -16.74 -18.97 -11.80
CA ASN A 172 -16.84 -20.03 -10.79
C ASN A 172 -15.85 -19.77 -9.64
N ASP A 173 -16.13 -20.27 -8.43
CA ASP A 173 -15.31 -20.05 -7.24
C ASP A 173 -13.85 -20.49 -7.40
N GLU A 174 -13.59 -21.58 -8.12
CA GLU A 174 -12.23 -22.06 -8.38
C GLU A 174 -11.47 -21.10 -9.30
N LEU A 175 -12.10 -20.68 -10.39
CA LEU A 175 -11.51 -19.76 -11.33
C LEU A 175 -11.34 -18.37 -10.71
N SER A 176 -12.27 -17.95 -9.85
CA SER A 176 -12.15 -16.72 -9.05
C SER A 176 -10.91 -16.75 -8.15
N ARG A 177 -10.66 -17.86 -7.45
CA ARG A 177 -9.46 -18.02 -6.60
C ARG A 177 -8.16 -18.00 -7.42
N MET A 178 -8.14 -18.67 -8.58
CA MET A 178 -6.98 -18.64 -9.47
C MET A 178 -6.70 -17.23 -10.01
N ALA A 179 -7.74 -16.51 -10.43
CA ALA A 179 -7.62 -15.13 -10.89
C ALA A 179 -7.06 -14.21 -9.80
N ARG A 180 -7.59 -14.31 -8.57
CA ARG A 180 -7.10 -13.54 -7.41
C ARG A 180 -5.65 -13.85 -7.07
N TRP A 181 -5.26 -15.12 -7.17
CA TRP A 181 -3.87 -15.53 -6.98
C TRP A 181 -2.94 -14.89 -8.02
N LEU A 182 -3.31 -14.94 -9.30
CA LEU A 182 -2.54 -14.31 -10.38
C LEU A 182 -2.46 -12.79 -10.23
N MET A 183 -3.56 -12.13 -9.83
CA MET A 183 -3.57 -10.70 -9.53
C MET A 183 -2.62 -10.36 -8.38
N ALA A 184 -2.61 -11.15 -7.30
CA ALA A 184 -1.69 -10.96 -6.19
C ALA A 184 -0.22 -11.09 -6.60
N TRP A 185 0.10 -12.01 -7.51
CA TRP A 185 1.45 -12.11 -8.10
C TRP A 185 1.82 -10.87 -8.91
N SER A 186 0.90 -10.35 -9.73
CA SER A 186 1.12 -9.12 -10.48
C SER A 186 1.43 -7.94 -9.55
N ASP A 187 0.66 -7.80 -8.46
CA ASP A 187 0.90 -6.80 -7.42
C ASP A 187 2.27 -6.99 -6.77
N GLY A 188 2.62 -8.22 -6.43
CA GLY A 188 3.90 -8.55 -5.80
C GLY A 188 5.10 -8.24 -6.67
N VAL A 189 5.05 -8.65 -7.95
CA VAL A 189 6.12 -8.35 -8.92
C VAL A 189 6.30 -6.85 -9.07
N THR A 190 5.21 -6.12 -9.32
CA THR A 190 5.27 -4.67 -9.52
C THR A 190 5.77 -3.95 -8.26
N THR A 191 5.24 -4.31 -7.09
CA THR A 191 5.66 -3.73 -5.82
C THR A 191 7.10 -4.06 -5.49
N GLY A 192 7.53 -5.31 -5.70
CA GLY A 192 8.92 -5.74 -5.47
C GLY A 192 9.91 -5.01 -6.37
N MET A 193 9.60 -4.90 -7.67
CA MET A 193 10.45 -4.17 -8.62
C MET A 193 10.54 -2.68 -8.28
N LEU A 194 9.41 -2.00 -8.03
CA LEU A 194 9.41 -0.59 -7.67
C LEU A 194 10.10 -0.34 -6.32
N THR A 195 9.91 -1.23 -5.35
CA THR A 195 10.60 -1.15 -4.06
C THR A 195 12.11 -1.26 -4.26
N ALA A 196 12.60 -2.20 -5.08
CA ALA A 196 14.02 -2.35 -5.38
C ALA A 196 14.58 -1.07 -6.03
N VAL A 197 13.88 -0.52 -7.02
CA VAL A 197 14.27 0.73 -7.68
C VAL A 197 14.33 1.89 -6.69
N PHE A 198 13.30 2.08 -5.86
CA PHE A 198 13.26 3.20 -4.92
C PHE A 198 14.31 3.05 -3.81
N VAL A 199 14.55 1.85 -3.28
CA VAL A 199 15.58 1.62 -2.25
C VAL A 199 16.98 1.94 -2.80
N VAL A 200 17.27 1.64 -4.07
CA VAL A 200 18.58 1.88 -4.67
C VAL A 200 18.76 3.35 -5.09
N PHE A 201 17.76 3.92 -5.76
CA PHE A 201 17.91 5.26 -6.37
C PHE A 201 17.37 6.40 -5.50
N ARG A 202 16.37 6.15 -4.66
CA ARG A 202 15.68 7.16 -3.84
C ARG A 202 15.25 6.60 -2.47
N PRO A 203 16.18 6.13 -1.63
CA PRO A 203 15.86 5.49 -0.34
C PRO A 203 15.04 6.40 0.58
N HIS A 204 15.21 7.71 0.49
CA HIS A 204 14.46 8.70 1.27
C HIS A 204 12.96 8.80 0.91
N TRP A 205 12.53 8.23 -0.22
CA TRP A 205 11.10 8.13 -0.59
C TRP A 205 10.39 6.94 0.08
N VAL A 206 11.15 6.01 0.64
CA VAL A 206 10.61 4.81 1.28
C VAL A 206 10.58 5.03 2.79
N ALA A 207 9.43 5.46 3.33
CA ALA A 207 9.28 5.77 4.76
C ALA A 207 9.58 4.58 5.69
N THR A 208 9.41 3.36 5.17
CA THR A 208 9.64 2.13 5.92
C THR A 208 11.07 1.60 5.83
N TRP A 209 11.93 2.26 5.04
CA TRP A 209 13.35 1.94 4.88
C TRP A 209 14.20 2.76 5.84
N SER A 210 15.31 2.18 6.30
CA SER A 210 16.34 2.88 7.09
C SER A 210 17.70 2.28 6.80
N ASP A 211 18.62 3.08 6.27
CA ASP A 211 20.00 2.67 5.98
C ASP A 211 20.71 2.13 7.24
N ALA A 212 20.45 2.77 8.38
CA ALA A 212 21.01 2.37 9.67
C ALA A 212 20.60 0.95 10.12
N ILE A 213 19.46 0.46 9.63
CA ILE A 213 18.93 -0.87 10.00
C ILE A 213 19.35 -1.94 8.99
N TYR A 214 19.38 -1.60 7.70
CA TYR A 214 19.49 -2.60 6.61
C TYR A 214 20.87 -2.64 5.94
N LEU A 215 21.71 -1.61 6.12
CA LEU A 215 23.04 -1.52 5.49
C LEU A 215 24.19 -1.67 6.51
N GLN A 216 23.92 -1.80 7.81
CA GLN A 216 24.99 -2.08 8.75
C GLN A 216 25.49 -3.52 8.55
N PRO A 217 26.81 -3.74 8.37
CA PRO A 217 27.38 -5.08 8.44
C PRO A 217 27.05 -5.69 9.80
N PRO A 218 26.83 -7.01 9.89
CA PRO A 218 26.64 -7.66 11.18
C PRO A 218 27.84 -7.30 12.06
N GLY A 219 27.55 -6.61 13.18
CA GLY A 219 28.56 -6.01 14.05
C GLY A 219 29.61 -7.02 14.43
N ASN A 220 30.87 -6.62 14.26
CA ASN A 220 32.01 -7.33 14.83
C ASN A 220 31.80 -7.37 16.36
N PRO A 221 31.74 -8.53 17.01
CA PRO A 221 31.52 -8.62 18.45
C PRO A 221 32.73 -8.19 19.30
N GLU A 222 33.67 -7.44 18.70
CA GLU A 222 34.88 -6.94 19.38
C GLU A 222 34.94 -5.40 19.30
N SER A 223 34.23 -4.73 20.22
CA SER A 223 34.62 -3.40 20.74
C SER A 223 33.88 -3.15 22.06
#